data_368946587e22a579e24e3d24d021584f
#
_entry.id   368946587e22a579e24e3d24d021584f
#
_cell.length_a   1.000
_cell.length_b   1.000
_cell.length_c   1.000
_cell.angle_alpha   90.00
_cell.angle_beta   90.00
_cell.angle_gamma   90.00
#
_symmetry.space_group_name_H-M   'P 1'
#
loop_
_entity.id
_entity.type
_entity.pdbx_description
1 polymer ?
#
loop_
_entity_poly.entity_id
_entity_poly.type
_entity_poly.pdbx_seq_one_letter_code
_entity_poly.pdbx_strand_id
1 'polypeptide(L)'
;MSRLTDVVHFYRSAPTELLGVLEELGRARDGWVNIQAVEAEEDAPDASPARAGFFAFVSARGPRIPVGTWVPGSEGKRDEPDSVGIQHAAGPKAFRRLLEAGVKPPEGASMLSDHPRRGLVLTLPHGTPPSVVLDWLFAASAELAADPLPDTWVAIVHRR
;
A
#
# COMPACT_ATOMS: atom_id res chain seq x y z
N MET A 1 13.48 -5.35 -21.44
CA MET A 1 13.45 -6.06 -20.15
C MET A 1 12.02 -6.31 -19.76
N SER A 2 11.67 -7.54 -19.51
CA SER A 2 10.34 -7.90 -19.03
C SER A 2 10.18 -7.44 -17.58
N ARG A 3 9.16 -6.61 -17.32
CA ARG A 3 8.73 -6.35 -15.95
C ARG A 3 8.03 -7.60 -15.43
N LEU A 4 8.56 -8.17 -14.37
CA LEU A 4 7.92 -9.29 -13.71
C LEU A 4 6.90 -8.74 -12.72
N THR A 5 5.67 -9.23 -12.82
CA THR A 5 4.59 -8.85 -11.92
C THR A 5 4.04 -10.10 -11.26
N ASP A 6 4.12 -10.17 -9.95
CA ASP A 6 3.58 -11.25 -9.14
C ASP A 6 2.36 -10.77 -8.37
N VAL A 7 1.34 -11.62 -8.27
CA VAL A 7 0.12 -11.36 -7.51
C VAL A 7 0.08 -12.29 -6.31
N VAL A 8 -0.04 -11.72 -5.11
CA VAL A 8 -0.12 -12.46 -3.85
C VAL A 8 -1.47 -12.18 -3.21
N HIS A 9 -2.28 -13.22 -3.07
CA HIS A 9 -3.52 -13.17 -2.28
C HIS A 9 -3.21 -13.56 -0.84
N PHE A 10 -3.70 -12.80 0.11
CA PHE A 10 -3.43 -13.06 1.52
C PHE A 10 -4.57 -12.56 2.41
N TYR A 11 -4.54 -12.99 3.66
CA TYR A 11 -5.42 -12.47 4.69
C TYR A 11 -4.64 -11.45 5.54
N ARG A 12 -5.28 -10.34 5.87
CA ARG A 12 -4.69 -9.35 6.78
C ARG A 12 -4.27 -9.97 8.10
N SER A 13 -5.08 -10.90 8.61
CA SER A 13 -4.82 -11.63 9.85
C SER A 13 -3.63 -12.62 9.76
N ALA A 14 -3.20 -12.98 8.56
CA ALA A 14 -2.10 -13.93 8.33
C ALA A 14 -1.24 -13.51 7.11
N PRO A 15 -0.46 -12.42 7.19
CA PRO A 15 0.29 -11.88 6.06
C PRO A 15 1.68 -12.50 5.88
N THR A 16 1.95 -13.66 6.41
CA THR A 16 3.30 -14.27 6.50
C THR A 16 3.96 -14.45 5.12
N GLU A 17 3.21 -14.93 4.12
CA GLU A 17 3.74 -15.10 2.76
C GLU A 17 4.12 -13.74 2.14
N LEU A 18 3.26 -12.74 2.29
CA LEU A 18 3.55 -11.41 1.80
C LEU A 18 4.79 -10.81 2.48
N LEU A 19 4.94 -10.97 3.78
CA LEU A 19 6.11 -10.45 4.51
C LEU A 19 7.42 -11.00 3.94
N GLY A 20 7.48 -12.30 3.61
CA GLY A 20 8.64 -12.89 2.96
C GLY A 20 8.96 -12.24 1.61
N VAL A 21 7.94 -11.97 0.80
CA VAL A 21 8.09 -11.28 -0.49
C VAL A 21 8.58 -9.85 -0.31
N LEU A 22 8.04 -9.12 0.67
CA LEU A 22 8.46 -7.75 0.96
C LEU A 22 9.91 -7.68 1.48
N GLU A 23 10.33 -8.63 2.29
CA GLU A 23 11.72 -8.72 2.74
C GLU A 23 12.69 -8.94 1.58
N GLU A 24 12.34 -9.81 0.63
CA GLU A 24 13.12 -9.97 -0.61
C GLU A 24 13.18 -8.70 -1.43
N LEU A 25 12.03 -8.04 -1.63
CA LEU A 25 11.95 -6.80 -2.39
C LEU A 25 12.79 -5.69 -1.74
N GLY A 26 12.75 -5.61 -0.41
CA GLY A 26 13.55 -4.67 0.38
C GLY A 26 15.05 -4.91 0.26
N ARG A 27 15.49 -6.16 0.15
CA ARG A 27 16.91 -6.50 -0.08
C ARG A 27 17.36 -6.20 -1.50
N ALA A 28 16.51 -6.56 -2.47
CA ALA A 28 16.84 -6.38 -3.89
C ALA A 28 16.73 -4.92 -4.34
N ARG A 29 15.83 -4.13 -3.74
CA ARG A 29 15.58 -2.71 -4.05
C ARG A 29 15.31 -2.44 -5.54
N ASP A 30 14.63 -3.36 -6.19
CA ASP A 30 14.44 -3.37 -7.64
C ASP A 30 12.98 -3.29 -8.08
N GLY A 31 12.10 -2.84 -7.21
CA GLY A 31 10.68 -2.77 -7.54
C GLY A 31 9.83 -2.05 -6.49
N TRP A 32 8.54 -2.32 -6.54
CA TRP A 32 7.55 -1.79 -5.58
C TRP A 32 6.38 -2.75 -5.44
N VAL A 33 5.54 -2.52 -4.44
CA VAL A 33 4.33 -3.30 -4.21
C VAL A 33 3.12 -2.38 -4.05
N ASN A 34 2.01 -2.77 -4.63
CA ASN A 34 0.70 -2.17 -4.37
C ASN A 34 -0.15 -3.17 -3.57
N ILE A 35 -0.80 -2.70 -2.51
CA ILE A 35 -1.54 -3.52 -1.56
C ILE A 35 -2.94 -2.95 -1.37
N GLN A 36 -3.94 -3.80 -1.43
CA GLN A 36 -5.34 -3.39 -1.35
C GLN A 36 -6.21 -4.50 -0.78
N ALA A 37 -7.21 -4.13 0.04
CA ALA A 37 -8.29 -5.04 0.41
C ALA A 37 -9.15 -5.32 -0.82
N VAL A 38 -9.64 -6.54 -0.95
CA VAL A 38 -10.52 -6.95 -2.05
C VAL A 38 -11.78 -7.56 -1.48
N GLU A 39 -12.94 -7.11 -1.98
CA GLU A 39 -14.20 -7.77 -1.68
C GLU A 39 -14.23 -9.12 -2.40
N ALA A 40 -14.58 -10.17 -1.67
CA ALA A 40 -14.84 -11.46 -2.29
C ALA A 40 -16.16 -11.34 -3.07
N GLU A 41 -16.07 -11.26 -4.39
CA GLU A 41 -17.25 -11.41 -5.25
C GLU A 41 -17.67 -12.88 -5.23
N GLU A 42 -18.78 -13.17 -4.55
CA GLU A 42 -19.30 -14.54 -4.44
C GLU A 42 -19.78 -15.14 -5.77
N ASP A 43 -19.92 -14.34 -6.84
CA ASP A 43 -20.60 -14.73 -8.08
C ASP A 43 -19.89 -14.43 -9.39
N ALA A 44 -18.60 -14.17 -9.43
CA ALA A 44 -17.89 -13.95 -10.70
C ALA A 44 -16.91 -15.10 -11.01
N PRO A 45 -17.34 -16.11 -11.81
CA PRO A 45 -16.52 -17.30 -12.06
C PRO A 45 -15.22 -17.06 -12.85
N ASP A 46 -15.05 -15.92 -13.52
CA ASP A 46 -13.92 -15.68 -14.43
C ASP A 46 -13.27 -14.29 -14.35
N ALA A 47 -13.69 -13.42 -13.43
CA ALA A 47 -13.01 -12.15 -13.25
C ALA A 47 -11.79 -12.36 -12.34
N SER A 48 -10.60 -12.24 -12.91
CA SER A 48 -9.38 -12.15 -12.12
C SER A 48 -9.53 -10.99 -11.11
N PRO A 49 -9.58 -11.26 -9.79
CA PRO A 49 -9.82 -10.21 -8.77
C PRO A 49 -8.86 -9.03 -8.88
N ALA A 50 -7.65 -9.29 -9.40
CA ALA A 50 -6.63 -8.29 -9.64
C ALA A 50 -7.02 -7.23 -10.69
N ARG A 51 -7.89 -7.55 -11.65
CA ARG A 51 -8.32 -6.60 -12.69
C ARG A 51 -9.47 -5.70 -12.25
N ALA A 52 -10.44 -6.23 -11.54
CA ALA A 52 -11.61 -5.46 -11.07
C ALA A 52 -11.20 -4.39 -10.04
N GLY A 53 -10.27 -4.69 -9.12
CA GLY A 53 -9.76 -3.75 -8.13
C GLY A 53 -8.94 -2.60 -8.73
N PHE A 54 -8.19 -2.85 -9.79
CA PHE A 54 -7.29 -1.86 -10.39
C PHE A 54 -8.00 -0.82 -11.27
N PHE A 55 -9.12 -1.14 -11.88
CA PHE A 55 -9.87 -0.22 -12.73
C PHE A 55 -10.93 0.61 -12.00
N ALA A 56 -11.24 0.30 -10.76
CA ALA A 56 -12.10 1.12 -9.90
C ALA A 56 -11.47 2.47 -9.47
N PHE A 57 -10.25 2.73 -9.93
CA PHE A 57 -9.44 3.90 -9.57
C PHE A 57 -9.86 5.22 -10.18
N VAL A 58 -10.75 5.23 -11.14
CA VAL A 58 -11.05 6.43 -11.91
C VAL A 58 -12.30 7.13 -11.38
N SER A 59 -12.38 7.34 -10.07
CA SER A 59 -13.29 8.34 -9.56
C SER A 59 -12.54 9.64 -9.30
N ALA A 60 -13.16 10.78 -9.58
CA ALA A 60 -12.58 12.11 -9.34
C ALA A 60 -12.23 12.37 -7.84
N ARG A 61 -12.63 11.48 -6.94
CA ARG A 61 -12.45 11.57 -5.49
C ARG A 61 -11.40 10.61 -4.93
N GLY A 62 -10.79 9.77 -5.76
CA GLY A 62 -9.90 8.70 -5.34
C GLY A 62 -10.62 7.35 -5.08
N PRO A 63 -9.87 6.27 -4.77
CA PRO A 63 -10.44 4.95 -4.57
C PRO A 63 -11.18 4.83 -3.23
N ARG A 64 -12.37 4.24 -3.25
CA ARG A 64 -13.15 3.95 -2.03
C ARG A 64 -12.43 2.97 -1.11
N ILE A 65 -11.80 1.97 -1.71
CA ILE A 65 -10.90 1.04 -1.03
C ILE A 65 -9.48 1.59 -1.20
N PRO A 66 -8.83 2.06 -0.13
CA PRO A 66 -7.50 2.63 -0.24
C PRO A 66 -6.48 1.66 -0.83
N VAL A 67 -5.53 2.21 -1.58
CA VAL A 67 -4.41 1.46 -2.17
C VAL A 67 -3.12 1.93 -1.57
N GLY A 68 -2.44 1.03 -0.87
CA GLY A 68 -1.12 1.26 -0.35
C GLY A 68 -0.04 0.96 -1.39
N THR A 69 1.03 1.73 -1.37
CA THR A 69 2.21 1.49 -2.20
C THR A 69 3.45 1.61 -1.35
N TRP A 70 4.32 0.61 -1.38
CA TRP A 70 5.63 0.68 -0.76
C TRP A 70 6.72 0.58 -1.82
N VAL A 71 7.67 1.49 -1.77
CA VAL A 71 8.80 1.55 -2.68
C VAL A 71 10.08 1.54 -1.84
N PRO A 72 10.85 0.44 -1.83
CA PRO A 72 12.19 0.47 -1.25
C PRO A 72 13.06 1.48 -1.98
N GLY A 73 13.72 2.33 -1.23
CA GLY A 73 14.60 3.34 -1.79
C GLY A 73 15.89 2.73 -2.35
N SER A 74 16.72 3.55 -2.94
CA SER A 74 18.02 3.17 -3.46
C SER A 74 19.15 3.67 -2.56
N GLU A 75 20.20 2.87 -2.46
CA GLU A 75 21.48 3.27 -1.85
C GLU A 75 22.51 3.52 -2.96
N GLY A 76 23.38 4.51 -2.77
CA GLY A 76 24.46 4.81 -3.71
C GLY A 76 24.47 6.24 -4.21
N LYS A 77 24.84 6.46 -5.48
CA LYS A 77 25.00 7.81 -6.06
C LYS A 77 23.73 8.68 -6.02
N ARG A 78 22.57 8.05 -5.94
CA ARG A 78 21.28 8.70 -5.67
C ARG A 78 20.66 7.97 -4.49
N ASP A 79 20.98 8.45 -3.30
CA ASP A 79 20.42 7.93 -2.07
C ASP A 79 18.95 8.40 -1.97
N GLU A 80 18.04 7.51 -2.30
CA GLU A 80 16.60 7.75 -2.21
C GLU A 80 16.05 7.00 -0.98
N PRO A 81 15.32 7.68 -0.09
CA PRO A 81 14.71 7.02 1.05
C PRO A 81 13.62 6.03 0.59
N ASP A 82 13.31 5.07 1.43
CA ASP A 82 12.13 4.26 1.26
C ASP A 82 10.89 5.18 1.29
N SER A 83 9.85 4.82 0.59
CA SER A 83 8.60 5.57 0.64
C SER A 83 7.40 4.65 0.76
N VAL A 84 6.38 5.14 1.44
CA VAL A 84 5.08 4.50 1.52
C VAL A 84 4.01 5.52 1.20
N GLY A 85 3.06 5.13 0.38
CA GLY A 85 1.95 5.98 -0.02
C GLY A 85 0.63 5.28 0.14
N ILE A 86 -0.43 6.07 0.23
CA ILE A 86 -1.79 5.56 0.26
C ILE A 86 -2.70 6.49 -0.54
N GLN A 87 -3.35 5.92 -1.55
CA GLN A 87 -4.41 6.59 -2.30
C GLN A 87 -5.75 6.29 -1.65
N HIS A 88 -6.59 7.29 -1.50
CA HIS A 88 -7.85 7.21 -0.77
C HIS A 88 -8.87 8.22 -1.28
N ALA A 89 -10.11 8.10 -0.82
CA ALA A 89 -11.21 9.01 -1.11
C ALA A 89 -11.67 9.82 0.12
N ALA A 90 -10.85 9.88 1.18
CA ALA A 90 -11.20 10.52 2.45
C ALA A 90 -11.08 12.06 2.44
N GLY A 91 -10.64 12.64 1.33
CA GLY A 91 -10.48 14.08 1.19
C GLY A 91 -9.14 14.62 1.69
N PRO A 92 -9.02 15.95 1.90
CA PRO A 92 -7.77 16.58 2.31
C PRO A 92 -7.43 16.27 3.78
N LYS A 93 -6.17 16.51 4.15
CA LYS A 93 -5.65 16.37 5.53
C LYS A 93 -5.74 14.93 6.07
N ALA A 94 -5.48 13.96 5.21
CA ALA A 94 -5.50 12.55 5.59
C ALA A 94 -4.48 12.23 6.70
N PHE A 95 -3.29 12.80 6.65
CA PHE A 95 -2.26 12.59 7.66
C PHE A 95 -2.72 13.04 9.05
N ARG A 96 -3.31 14.22 9.13
CA ARG A 96 -3.88 14.74 10.38
C ARG A 96 -5.00 13.85 10.90
N ARG A 97 -5.89 13.39 10.03
CA ARG A 97 -6.97 12.46 10.38
C ARG A 97 -6.42 11.16 10.96
N LEU A 98 -5.38 10.61 10.37
CA LEU A 98 -4.71 9.41 10.88
C LEU A 98 -4.14 9.63 12.28
N LEU A 99 -3.45 10.74 12.50
CA LEU A 99 -2.89 11.08 13.82
C LEU A 99 -3.98 11.24 14.88
N GLU A 100 -5.08 11.91 14.56
CA GLU A 100 -6.24 12.10 15.44
C GLU A 100 -6.92 10.76 15.79
N ALA A 101 -6.90 9.80 14.86
CA ALA A 101 -7.40 8.44 15.06
C ALA A 101 -6.42 7.51 15.80
N GLY A 102 -5.25 7.99 16.15
CA GLY A 102 -4.22 7.20 16.83
C GLY A 102 -3.36 6.34 15.90
N VAL A 103 -3.50 6.50 14.58
CA VAL A 103 -2.66 5.81 13.59
C VAL A 103 -1.37 6.58 13.40
N LYS A 104 -0.34 6.18 14.14
CA LYS A 104 0.97 6.82 14.10
C LYS A 104 1.79 6.32 12.91
N PRO A 105 2.51 7.21 12.21
CA PRO A 105 3.43 6.78 11.17
C PRO A 105 4.58 5.95 11.75
N PRO A 106 5.27 5.15 10.93
CA PRO A 106 6.50 4.49 11.35
C PRO A 106 7.52 5.47 11.94
N GLU A 107 8.32 5.01 12.88
CA GLU A 107 9.34 5.84 13.52
C GLU A 107 10.31 6.43 12.48
N GLY A 108 10.58 7.72 12.58
CA GLY A 108 11.46 8.44 11.66
C GLY A 108 10.83 8.79 10.31
N ALA A 109 9.54 8.48 10.11
CA ALA A 109 8.83 8.85 8.90
C ALA A 109 8.63 10.36 8.80
N SER A 110 8.66 10.89 7.58
CA SER A 110 8.36 12.28 7.27
C SER A 110 7.30 12.37 6.18
N MET A 111 6.34 13.28 6.35
CA MET A 111 5.34 13.51 5.33
C MET A 111 5.96 14.22 4.12
N LEU A 112 5.88 13.61 2.96
CA LEU A 112 6.32 14.18 1.70
C LEU A 112 5.18 14.91 0.97
N SER A 113 4.00 14.35 0.99
CA SER A 113 2.83 14.87 0.30
C SER A 113 1.55 14.40 0.99
N ASP A 114 0.57 15.28 1.10
CA ASP A 114 -0.79 14.95 1.51
C ASP A 114 -1.77 15.69 0.59
N HIS A 115 -2.19 15.01 -0.45
CA HIS A 115 -3.02 15.59 -1.49
C HIS A 115 -4.29 14.75 -1.70
N PRO A 116 -5.49 15.37 -1.76
CA PRO A 116 -6.75 14.62 -1.84
C PRO A 116 -6.90 13.73 -3.08
N ARG A 117 -6.19 14.03 -4.16
CA ARG A 117 -6.22 13.23 -5.41
C ARG A 117 -5.01 12.34 -5.61
N ARG A 118 -3.83 12.77 -5.15
CA ARG A 118 -2.56 12.04 -5.32
C ARG A 118 -2.24 11.12 -4.12
N GLY A 119 -2.97 11.30 -3.03
CA GLY A 119 -2.80 10.51 -1.83
C GLY A 119 -1.79 11.10 -0.85
N LEU A 120 -1.60 10.35 0.23
CA LEU A 120 -0.63 10.63 1.28
C LEU A 120 0.65 9.85 1.00
N VAL A 121 1.79 10.51 1.03
CA VAL A 121 3.10 9.88 0.84
C VAL A 121 4.02 10.24 2.00
N LEU A 122 4.62 9.22 2.59
CA LEU A 122 5.64 9.36 3.63
C LEU A 122 6.99 8.85 3.10
N THR A 123 8.08 9.51 3.48
CA THR A 123 9.42 8.94 3.37
C THR A 123 9.77 8.20 4.65
N LEU A 124 10.51 7.13 4.53
CA LEU A 124 10.89 6.25 5.63
C LEU A 124 12.42 6.15 5.71
N PRO A 125 12.99 5.99 6.92
CA PRO A 125 14.39 5.65 7.04
C PRO A 125 14.71 4.34 6.32
N HIS A 126 15.91 4.23 5.73
CA HIS A 126 16.41 2.95 5.23
C HIS A 126 16.39 1.89 6.34
N GLY A 127 15.98 0.69 6.00
CA GLY A 127 15.91 -0.40 6.94
C GLY A 127 14.66 -0.41 7.82
N THR A 128 13.68 0.43 7.56
CA THR A 128 12.36 0.28 8.18
C THR A 128 11.81 -1.11 7.88
N PRO A 129 11.49 -1.93 8.89
CA PRO A 129 11.05 -3.29 8.65
C PRO A 129 9.77 -3.35 7.81
N PRO A 130 9.67 -4.25 6.81
CA PRO A 130 8.44 -4.41 6.02
C PRO A 130 7.19 -4.68 6.85
N SER A 131 7.32 -5.38 7.99
CA SER A 131 6.20 -5.59 8.92
C SER A 131 5.64 -4.28 9.49
N VAL A 132 6.50 -3.34 9.82
CA VAL A 132 6.09 -2.01 10.32
C VAL A 132 5.36 -1.22 9.23
N VAL A 133 5.88 -1.25 8.01
CA VAL A 133 5.23 -0.62 6.85
C VAL A 133 3.85 -1.22 6.60
N LEU A 134 3.76 -2.54 6.61
CA LEU A 134 2.52 -3.26 6.36
C LEU A 134 1.46 -2.98 7.44
N ASP A 135 1.85 -2.99 8.71
CA ASP A 135 0.95 -2.67 9.83
C ASP A 135 0.39 -1.25 9.70
N TRP A 136 1.23 -0.29 9.34
CA TRP A 136 0.76 1.07 9.08
C TRP A 136 -0.20 1.14 7.89
N LEU A 137 0.12 0.46 6.79
CA LEU A 137 -0.77 0.43 5.61
C LEU A 137 -2.14 -0.17 5.94
N PHE A 138 -2.19 -1.22 6.74
CA PHE A 138 -3.46 -1.81 7.17
C PHE A 138 -4.27 -0.84 8.03
N ALA A 139 -3.65 -0.23 9.03
CA ALA A 139 -4.32 0.70 9.92
C ALA A 139 -4.77 1.98 9.19
N ALA A 140 -3.92 2.54 8.36
CA ALA A 140 -4.23 3.73 7.57
C ALA A 140 -5.34 3.46 6.54
N SER A 141 -5.29 2.31 5.87
CA SER A 141 -6.33 1.90 4.92
C SER A 141 -7.69 1.75 5.60
N ALA A 142 -7.72 1.13 6.77
CA ALA A 142 -8.96 0.96 7.54
C ALA A 142 -9.56 2.31 7.95
N GLU A 143 -8.75 3.26 8.38
CA GLU A 143 -9.20 4.59 8.79
C GLU A 143 -9.65 5.46 7.61
N LEU A 144 -8.99 5.35 6.47
CA LEU A 144 -9.29 6.18 5.29
C LEU A 144 -10.30 5.54 4.33
N ALA A 145 -10.72 4.30 4.57
CA ALA A 145 -11.75 3.64 3.78
C ALA A 145 -13.13 4.24 4.05
N ALA A 146 -13.97 4.25 3.02
CA ALA A 146 -15.36 4.69 3.14
C ALA A 146 -16.21 3.69 3.95
N ASP A 147 -15.90 2.41 3.84
CA ASP A 147 -16.62 1.30 4.49
C ASP A 147 -15.63 0.37 5.20
N PRO A 148 -16.06 -0.46 6.16
CA PRO A 148 -15.20 -1.46 6.78
C PRO A 148 -14.54 -2.37 5.76
N LEU A 149 -13.24 -2.66 5.93
CA LEU A 149 -12.49 -3.48 5.00
C LEU A 149 -12.57 -4.97 5.36
N PRO A 150 -12.66 -5.87 4.35
CA PRO A 150 -12.60 -7.31 4.58
C PRO A 150 -11.19 -7.77 5.00
N ASP A 151 -11.07 -9.00 5.45
CA ASP A 151 -9.78 -9.63 5.80
C ASP A 151 -9.00 -10.12 4.56
N THR A 152 -9.66 -10.22 3.41
CA THR A 152 -9.04 -10.63 2.14
C THR A 152 -8.38 -9.45 1.43
N TRP A 153 -7.11 -9.65 1.05
CA TRP A 153 -6.28 -8.62 0.43
C TRP A 153 -5.49 -9.18 -0.74
N VAL A 154 -5.04 -8.29 -1.60
CA VAL A 154 -4.14 -8.61 -2.71
C VAL A 154 -2.95 -7.68 -2.68
N ALA A 155 -1.79 -8.22 -2.95
CA ALA A 155 -0.56 -7.47 -3.20
C ALA A 155 -0.11 -7.73 -4.64
N ILE A 156 0.27 -6.68 -5.35
CA ILE A 156 0.85 -6.77 -6.68
C ILE A 156 2.28 -6.27 -6.58
N VAL A 157 3.20 -7.19 -6.76
CA VAL A 157 4.64 -6.96 -6.66
C VAL A 157 5.19 -6.72 -8.06
N HIS A 158 5.78 -5.57 -8.27
CA HIS A 158 6.41 -5.19 -9.53
C HIS A 158 7.93 -5.23 -9.35
N ARG A 159 8.61 -5.99 -10.18
CA ARG A 159 10.09 -6.07 -10.24
C ARG A 159 10.59 -5.46 -11.54
N ARG A 160 11.76 -4.82 -11.49
CA ARG A 160 12.41 -4.21 -12.66
C ARG A 160 13.37 -5.16 -13.35
#